data_d29a0949b13c85a52107d9e192e1c71b
#
_entry.id   d29a0949b13c85a52107d9e192e1c71b
#
_cell.length_a   1.000
_cell.length_b   1.000
_cell.length_c   1.000
_cell.angle_alpha   90.00
_cell.angle_beta   90.00
_cell.angle_gamma   90.00
#
_symmetry.space_group_name_H-M   'P 1'
#
loop_
_entity.id
_entity.type
_entity.pdbx_description
1 polymer ?
#
loop_
_entity_poly.entity_id
_entity_poly.type
_entity_poly.pdbx_seq_one_letter_code
_entity_poly.pdbx_strand_id
1 'polypeptide(L)'
;DYFDGSTLYEENGSGDTAVFRFGRAEVQSFLFSNLCFLANEFHIDGVRVIDMASALWYRANENRNCYGGGENLDGASFLRRLSLMAHKKLPGFLLIADGSAEWPRTTEPVKNDGLGFDFRCNQGFADGMLSYLGADEAGKSERYGELSYAQLYQYSEQYVLPLSHTALSERQPTLMGRLGYLPFEERIALLRAFFGFVTAHPGKKLLFAGQEFGMLEPLQLGGELDFSLLDFPSHRELQACSEALNAFYLEHPALYEGDGDTEGFTFLNCHSYEENVVVFLRRATSEDLLVAVNFSGTSYPRFNLG
;
A
#
# COMPACT_ATOMS: atom_id res chain seq x y z
N ASP A 1 -30.15 13.56 7.83
CA ASP A 1 -30.57 12.37 7.09
C ASP A 1 -32.01 11.93 7.28
N TYR A 2 -32.73 12.57 8.20
CA TYR A 2 -34.11 12.22 8.50
C TYR A 2 -35.05 13.25 7.90
N PHE A 3 -35.77 12.89 6.86
CA PHE A 3 -36.82 13.73 6.29
C PHE A 3 -38.21 13.29 6.79
N ASP A 4 -38.41 11.98 6.96
CA ASP A 4 -39.65 11.35 7.40
C ASP A 4 -39.45 10.41 8.59
N GLY A 5 -38.34 10.50 9.30
CA GLY A 5 -37.92 9.58 10.35
C GLY A 5 -37.15 8.36 9.85
N SER A 6 -36.99 8.20 8.51
CA SER A 6 -36.14 7.18 7.92
C SER A 6 -34.78 7.74 7.51
N THR A 7 -33.75 6.90 7.56
CA THR A 7 -32.42 7.26 7.06
C THR A 7 -32.41 7.22 5.53
N LEU A 8 -31.97 8.30 4.88
CA LEU A 8 -31.86 8.39 3.43
C LEU A 8 -30.49 7.89 2.93
N TYR A 9 -29.42 8.36 3.56
CA TYR A 9 -28.04 8.16 3.08
C TYR A 9 -27.35 6.96 3.71
N GLU A 10 -27.72 6.57 4.89
CA GLU A 10 -26.99 5.58 5.70
C GLU A 10 -27.91 4.47 6.24
N GLU A 11 -27.32 3.34 6.49
CA GLU A 11 -27.89 2.23 7.22
C GLU A 11 -26.97 1.85 8.39
N ASN A 12 -27.51 1.08 9.33
CA ASN A 12 -26.75 0.69 10.51
C ASN A 12 -25.46 -0.05 10.14
N GLY A 13 -24.33 0.49 10.57
CA GLY A 13 -23.05 -0.17 10.57
C GLY A 13 -22.82 -0.96 11.87
N SER A 14 -21.59 -1.34 12.18
CA SER A 14 -21.27 -1.93 13.47
C SER A 14 -20.82 -0.85 14.44
N GLY A 15 -21.29 -0.93 15.69
CA GLY A 15 -20.97 0.07 16.72
C GLY A 15 -21.49 1.45 16.33
N ASP A 16 -20.63 2.45 16.47
CA ASP A 16 -20.95 3.86 16.17
C ASP A 16 -20.73 4.27 14.69
N THR A 17 -20.54 3.29 13.80
CA THR A 17 -20.32 3.57 12.36
C THR A 17 -21.59 3.31 11.55
N ALA A 18 -21.79 4.11 10.50
CA ALA A 18 -22.85 3.94 9.52
C ALA A 18 -22.26 3.52 8.16
N VAL A 19 -23.04 2.81 7.37
CA VAL A 19 -22.69 2.41 5.99
C VAL A 19 -23.58 3.16 5.03
N PHE A 20 -23.04 3.67 3.94
CA PHE A 20 -23.84 4.31 2.90
C PHE A 20 -24.80 3.31 2.22
N ARG A 21 -26.01 3.77 1.94
CA ARG A 21 -26.99 3.01 1.15
C ARG A 21 -26.65 3.11 -0.34
N PHE A 22 -25.67 2.34 -0.77
CA PHE A 22 -25.12 2.39 -2.13
C PHE A 22 -26.15 2.13 -3.25
N GLY A 23 -27.25 1.45 -2.96
CA GLY A 23 -28.36 1.24 -3.91
C GLY A 23 -29.18 2.51 -4.19
N ARG A 24 -29.06 3.57 -3.38
CA ARG A 24 -29.82 4.83 -3.55
C ARG A 24 -29.15 5.76 -4.57
N ALA A 25 -29.92 6.25 -5.52
CA ALA A 25 -29.43 7.17 -6.54
C ALA A 25 -28.90 8.49 -5.94
N GLU A 26 -29.52 8.96 -4.87
CA GLU A 26 -29.12 10.17 -4.14
C GLU A 26 -27.74 10.00 -3.51
N VAL A 27 -27.47 8.85 -2.88
CA VAL A 27 -26.17 8.50 -2.29
C VAL A 27 -25.09 8.43 -3.36
N GLN A 28 -25.36 7.71 -4.45
CA GLN A 28 -24.45 7.61 -5.59
C GLN A 28 -24.13 8.99 -6.19
N SER A 29 -25.18 9.83 -6.37
CA SER A 29 -25.02 11.19 -6.88
C SER A 29 -24.18 12.06 -5.94
N PHE A 30 -24.44 11.96 -4.63
CA PHE A 30 -23.67 12.70 -3.63
C PHE A 30 -22.18 12.34 -3.65
N LEU A 31 -21.87 11.04 -3.58
CA LEU A 31 -20.48 10.57 -3.55
C LEU A 31 -19.72 10.90 -4.85
N PHE A 32 -20.40 10.75 -6.01
CA PHE A 32 -19.79 11.10 -7.28
C PHE A 32 -19.61 12.62 -7.44
N SER A 33 -20.58 13.43 -7.01
CA SER A 33 -20.47 14.89 -7.03
C SER A 33 -19.34 15.38 -6.12
N ASN A 34 -19.15 14.73 -4.96
CA ASN A 34 -18.03 15.02 -4.07
C ASN A 34 -16.69 14.76 -4.76
N LEU A 35 -16.55 13.62 -5.44
CA LEU A 35 -15.35 13.30 -6.22
C LEU A 35 -15.06 14.36 -7.27
N CYS A 36 -16.07 14.74 -8.06
CA CYS A 36 -15.94 15.79 -9.08
C CYS A 36 -15.60 17.14 -8.46
N PHE A 37 -16.19 17.48 -7.32
CA PHE A 37 -15.90 18.72 -6.59
C PHE A 37 -14.44 18.77 -6.16
N LEU A 38 -13.92 17.71 -5.53
CA LEU A 38 -12.53 17.64 -5.12
C LEU A 38 -11.56 17.75 -6.32
N ALA A 39 -11.87 17.06 -7.42
CA ALA A 39 -11.04 17.12 -8.62
C ALA A 39 -11.04 18.51 -9.28
N ASN A 40 -12.21 19.17 -9.41
CA ASN A 40 -12.34 20.43 -10.14
C ASN A 40 -11.94 21.65 -9.31
N GLU A 41 -12.26 21.65 -7.99
CA GLU A 41 -12.03 22.83 -7.14
C GLU A 41 -10.67 22.74 -6.42
N PHE A 42 -10.22 21.56 -6.05
CA PHE A 42 -8.95 21.36 -5.36
C PHE A 42 -7.85 20.79 -6.26
N HIS A 43 -8.16 20.48 -7.51
CA HIS A 43 -7.21 19.98 -8.52
C HIS A 43 -6.42 18.74 -8.06
N ILE A 44 -7.09 17.84 -7.32
CA ILE A 44 -6.47 16.58 -6.94
C ILE A 44 -6.42 15.62 -8.13
N ASP A 45 -5.34 14.82 -8.22
CA ASP A 45 -5.09 13.91 -9.34
C ASP A 45 -5.69 12.52 -9.14
N GLY A 46 -6.23 12.23 -7.95
CA GLY A 46 -6.83 10.95 -7.65
C GLY A 46 -7.32 10.84 -6.21
N VAL A 47 -7.97 9.74 -5.91
CA VAL A 47 -8.44 9.43 -4.55
C VAL A 47 -8.08 8.00 -4.15
N ARG A 48 -7.74 7.84 -2.88
CA ARG A 48 -7.67 6.55 -2.21
C ARG A 48 -8.99 6.30 -1.48
N VAL A 49 -9.74 5.28 -1.92
CA VAL A 49 -11.00 4.88 -1.31
C VAL A 49 -10.69 3.90 -0.18
N ILE A 50 -10.86 4.36 1.06
CA ILE A 50 -10.49 3.61 2.27
C ILE A 50 -11.67 2.73 2.71
N ASP A 51 -11.36 1.57 3.32
CA ASP A 51 -12.32 0.61 3.87
C ASP A 51 -13.37 0.14 2.84
N MET A 52 -12.92 -0.20 1.64
CA MET A 52 -13.79 -0.73 0.61
C MET A 52 -14.48 -2.02 1.01
N ALA A 53 -13.94 -2.77 1.96
CA ALA A 53 -14.57 -3.97 2.48
C ALA A 53 -15.98 -3.69 3.04
N SER A 54 -16.16 -2.55 3.73
CA SER A 54 -17.47 -2.12 4.24
C SER A 54 -18.49 -1.80 3.14
N ALA A 55 -18.04 -1.43 1.94
CA ALA A 55 -18.91 -1.23 0.79
C ALA A 55 -19.20 -2.53 0.02
N LEU A 56 -18.26 -3.48 0.03
CA LEU A 56 -18.30 -4.70 -0.78
C LEU A 56 -18.94 -5.89 -0.08
N TRP A 57 -18.93 -5.90 1.25
CA TRP A 57 -19.39 -7.03 2.04
C TRP A 57 -20.41 -6.60 3.09
N TYR A 58 -21.49 -7.37 3.20
CA TYR A 58 -22.34 -7.28 4.38
C TYR A 58 -21.61 -7.87 5.57
N ARG A 59 -21.75 -7.24 6.73
CA ARG A 59 -21.14 -7.74 7.96
C ARG A 59 -21.74 -9.08 8.35
N ALA A 60 -20.90 -9.94 8.93
CA ALA A 60 -21.28 -11.29 9.31
C ALA A 60 -22.58 -11.29 10.13
N ASN A 61 -23.57 -12.09 9.69
CA ASN A 61 -24.84 -12.46 10.32
C ASN A 61 -26.02 -11.51 10.19
N GLU A 62 -25.91 -10.31 9.59
CA GLU A 62 -27.07 -9.38 9.62
C GLU A 62 -27.77 -9.22 8.28
N ASN A 63 -27.05 -9.19 7.17
CA ASN A 63 -27.63 -9.05 5.85
C ASN A 63 -27.03 -10.07 4.87
N ARG A 64 -27.83 -10.51 3.93
CA ARG A 64 -27.39 -11.32 2.80
C ARG A 64 -27.99 -10.78 1.51
N ASN A 65 -27.25 -10.93 0.42
CA ASN A 65 -27.76 -10.57 -0.90
C ASN A 65 -28.90 -11.52 -1.33
N CYS A 66 -29.55 -11.18 -2.44
CA CYS A 66 -30.69 -11.96 -2.97
C CYS A 66 -30.34 -13.42 -3.34
N TYR A 67 -29.06 -13.76 -3.41
CA TYR A 67 -28.55 -15.12 -3.66
C TYR A 67 -28.09 -15.84 -2.40
N GLY A 68 -28.19 -15.19 -1.23
CA GLY A 68 -27.78 -15.74 0.06
C GLY A 68 -26.30 -15.57 0.39
N GLY A 69 -25.54 -14.87 -0.44
CA GLY A 69 -24.13 -14.54 -0.21
C GLY A 69 -23.93 -13.32 0.71
N GLY A 70 -22.70 -13.12 1.14
CA GLY A 70 -22.30 -12.00 1.99
C GLY A 70 -21.91 -10.73 1.22
N GLU A 71 -21.87 -10.80 -0.11
CA GLU A 71 -21.47 -9.68 -0.97
C GLU A 71 -22.55 -8.60 -1.01
N ASN A 72 -22.17 -7.34 -0.85
CA ASN A 72 -23.04 -6.20 -1.09
C ASN A 72 -23.04 -5.84 -2.58
N LEU A 73 -24.03 -6.36 -3.30
CA LEU A 73 -24.15 -6.17 -4.75
C LEU A 73 -24.38 -4.71 -5.15
N ASP A 74 -25.08 -3.94 -4.31
CA ASP A 74 -25.31 -2.51 -4.53
C ASP A 74 -23.99 -1.72 -4.38
N GLY A 75 -23.19 -2.04 -3.38
CA GLY A 75 -21.86 -1.44 -3.19
C GLY A 75 -20.91 -1.78 -4.35
N ALA A 76 -20.85 -3.05 -4.76
CA ALA A 76 -20.03 -3.45 -5.90
C ALA A 76 -20.50 -2.77 -7.21
N SER A 77 -21.80 -2.67 -7.43
CA SER A 77 -22.39 -1.97 -8.59
C SER A 77 -22.07 -0.48 -8.56
N PHE A 78 -22.16 0.16 -7.39
CA PHE A 78 -21.77 1.56 -7.21
C PHE A 78 -20.30 1.80 -7.54
N LEU A 79 -19.39 0.98 -7.02
CA LEU A 79 -17.95 1.12 -7.24
C LEU A 79 -17.57 0.96 -8.73
N ARG A 80 -18.18 0.01 -9.45
CA ARG A 80 -18.05 -0.12 -10.91
C ARG A 80 -18.52 1.13 -11.66
N ARG A 81 -19.67 1.69 -11.25
CA ARG A 81 -20.18 2.93 -11.84
C ARG A 81 -19.31 4.12 -11.51
N LEU A 82 -18.80 4.20 -10.29
CA LEU A 82 -17.87 5.25 -9.85
C LEU A 82 -16.62 5.28 -10.74
N SER A 83 -15.97 4.13 -10.96
CA SER A 83 -14.77 4.04 -11.79
C SER A 83 -15.05 4.41 -13.25
N LEU A 84 -16.11 3.88 -13.85
CA LEU A 84 -16.50 4.22 -15.22
C LEU A 84 -16.79 5.73 -15.38
N MET A 85 -17.46 6.34 -14.42
CA MET A 85 -17.81 7.76 -14.48
C MET A 85 -16.61 8.65 -14.19
N ALA A 86 -15.73 8.27 -13.24
CA ALA A 86 -14.51 8.99 -12.94
C ALA A 86 -13.60 9.05 -14.18
N HIS A 87 -13.25 7.92 -14.76
CA HIS A 87 -12.41 7.86 -15.95
C HIS A 87 -13.01 8.56 -17.17
N LYS A 88 -14.35 8.57 -17.29
CA LYS A 88 -15.04 9.31 -18.38
C LYS A 88 -15.04 10.81 -18.17
N LYS A 89 -15.24 11.29 -16.94
CA LYS A 89 -15.45 12.72 -16.62
C LYS A 89 -14.17 13.43 -16.24
N LEU A 90 -13.21 12.71 -15.68
CA LEU A 90 -11.95 13.21 -15.14
C LEU A 90 -10.78 12.43 -15.78
N PRO A 91 -10.42 12.71 -17.03
CA PRO A 91 -9.35 12.01 -17.73
C PRO A 91 -8.03 12.11 -16.96
N GLY A 92 -7.36 10.96 -16.72
CA GLY A 92 -6.11 10.90 -15.95
C GLY A 92 -6.29 10.85 -14.44
N PHE A 93 -7.51 10.90 -13.92
CA PHE A 93 -7.79 10.80 -12.49
C PHE A 93 -7.61 9.36 -11.99
N LEU A 94 -6.87 9.20 -10.90
CA LEU A 94 -6.53 7.90 -10.34
C LEU A 94 -7.50 7.46 -9.23
N LEU A 95 -7.92 6.20 -9.30
CA LEU A 95 -8.70 5.53 -8.25
C LEU A 95 -7.86 4.44 -7.62
N ILE A 96 -7.58 4.56 -6.32
CA ILE A 96 -6.80 3.60 -5.55
C ILE A 96 -7.73 2.92 -4.53
N ALA A 97 -7.84 1.61 -4.62
CA ALA A 97 -8.64 0.80 -3.69
C ALA A 97 -7.84 0.46 -2.44
N ASP A 98 -8.39 0.71 -1.26
CA ASP A 98 -7.79 0.32 0.01
C ASP A 98 -8.78 -0.44 0.89
N GLY A 99 -8.29 -1.47 1.60
CA GLY A 99 -9.14 -2.32 2.41
C GLY A 99 -10.17 -3.12 1.58
N SER A 100 -9.91 -3.36 0.29
CA SER A 100 -10.77 -4.18 -0.57
C SER A 100 -10.68 -5.67 -0.24
N ALA A 101 -9.78 -6.03 0.68
CA ALA A 101 -9.56 -7.37 1.21
C ALA A 101 -9.71 -8.48 0.12
N GLU A 102 -10.57 -9.42 0.32
CA GLU A 102 -10.71 -10.60 -0.54
C GLU A 102 -11.50 -10.37 -1.84
N TRP A 103 -11.83 -9.10 -2.20
CA TRP A 103 -12.56 -8.86 -3.44
C TRP A 103 -11.66 -9.04 -4.67
N PRO A 104 -12.00 -9.97 -5.58
CA PRO A 104 -11.16 -10.25 -6.75
C PRO A 104 -11.36 -9.19 -7.84
N ARG A 105 -10.35 -9.08 -8.73
CA ARG A 105 -10.41 -8.24 -9.94
C ARG A 105 -10.71 -6.76 -9.66
N THR A 106 -10.14 -6.24 -8.58
CA THR A 106 -10.35 -4.84 -8.20
C THR A 106 -9.82 -3.88 -9.27
N THR A 107 -8.67 -4.19 -9.86
CA THR A 107 -8.02 -3.37 -10.90
C THR A 107 -8.32 -3.80 -12.34
N GLU A 108 -9.04 -4.91 -12.51
CA GLU A 108 -9.51 -5.31 -13.83
C GLU A 108 -10.58 -4.34 -14.36
N PRO A 109 -10.60 -4.06 -15.67
CA PRO A 109 -11.64 -3.25 -16.28
C PRO A 109 -13.05 -3.79 -16.01
N VAL A 110 -14.03 -2.89 -15.85
CA VAL A 110 -15.43 -3.25 -15.61
C VAL A 110 -16.01 -4.18 -16.68
N LYS A 111 -15.58 -4.03 -17.94
CA LYS A 111 -15.99 -4.93 -19.06
C LYS A 111 -15.53 -6.39 -18.87
N ASN A 112 -14.54 -6.61 -18.00
CA ASN A 112 -14.00 -7.93 -17.64
C ASN A 112 -14.50 -8.38 -16.26
N ASP A 113 -15.62 -7.80 -15.79
CA ASP A 113 -16.21 -8.04 -14.47
C ASP A 113 -15.38 -7.57 -13.29
N GLY A 114 -14.42 -6.66 -13.50
CA GLY A 114 -13.65 -5.98 -12.47
C GLY A 114 -14.39 -4.80 -11.84
N LEU A 115 -13.73 -4.14 -10.86
CA LEU A 115 -14.23 -2.87 -10.30
C LEU A 115 -13.74 -1.65 -11.08
N GLY A 116 -12.68 -1.79 -11.89
CA GLY A 116 -12.13 -0.74 -12.76
C GLY A 116 -11.30 0.31 -12.02
N PHE A 117 -10.75 -0.01 -10.86
CA PHE A 117 -9.77 0.84 -10.16
C PHE A 117 -8.41 0.77 -10.85
N ASP A 118 -7.61 1.82 -10.75
CA ASP A 118 -6.27 1.85 -11.34
C ASP A 118 -5.27 1.07 -10.50
N PHE A 119 -5.40 1.16 -9.17
CA PHE A 119 -4.52 0.47 -8.24
C PHE A 119 -5.28 -0.07 -7.02
N ARG A 120 -4.65 -1.04 -6.39
CA ARG A 120 -5.08 -1.63 -5.11
C ARG A 120 -3.94 -1.61 -4.10
N CYS A 121 -4.21 -1.20 -2.85
CA CYS A 121 -3.25 -1.30 -1.77
C CYS A 121 -2.95 -2.77 -1.44
N ASN A 122 -1.67 -3.14 -1.47
CA ASN A 122 -1.20 -4.48 -1.10
C ASN A 122 -0.97 -4.55 0.42
N GLN A 123 -2.04 -4.76 1.17
CA GLN A 123 -1.96 -4.84 2.63
C GLN A 123 -1.11 -6.04 3.07
N GLY A 124 -1.23 -7.18 2.38
CA GLY A 124 -0.43 -8.38 2.70
C GLY A 124 1.07 -8.14 2.58
N PHE A 125 1.52 -7.36 1.58
CA PHE A 125 2.92 -6.93 1.50
C PHE A 125 3.31 -6.07 2.71
N ALA A 126 2.50 -5.06 3.06
CA ALA A 126 2.81 -4.19 4.18
C ALA A 126 2.91 -4.96 5.50
N ASP A 127 1.95 -5.83 5.78
CA ASP A 127 1.90 -6.64 7.01
C ASP A 127 3.10 -7.58 7.09
N GLY A 128 3.43 -8.29 5.99
CA GLY A 128 4.59 -9.18 5.91
C GLY A 128 5.90 -8.42 6.12
N MET A 129 6.09 -7.31 5.41
CA MET A 129 7.30 -6.50 5.52
C MET A 129 7.47 -5.90 6.92
N LEU A 130 6.40 -5.40 7.53
CA LEU A 130 6.44 -4.85 8.88
C LEU A 130 6.65 -5.95 9.94
N SER A 131 6.14 -7.15 9.72
CA SER A 131 6.40 -8.33 10.56
C SER A 131 7.87 -8.73 10.50
N TYR A 132 8.43 -8.82 9.28
CA TYR A 132 9.85 -9.12 9.06
C TYR A 132 10.76 -8.07 9.69
N LEU A 133 10.50 -6.79 9.41
CA LEU A 133 11.31 -5.66 9.88
C LEU A 133 11.33 -5.57 11.42
N GLY A 134 10.20 -5.85 12.08
CA GLY A 134 10.08 -5.79 13.55
C GLY A 134 10.65 -6.98 14.30
N ALA A 135 11.16 -8.01 13.60
CA ALA A 135 11.74 -9.19 14.20
C ALA A 135 13.24 -8.99 14.51
N ASP A 136 13.72 -9.62 15.58
CA ASP A 136 15.16 -9.77 15.84
C ASP A 136 15.82 -10.67 14.76
N GLU A 137 17.13 -10.86 14.84
CA GLU A 137 17.88 -11.58 13.78
C GLU A 137 17.41 -13.04 13.61
N ALA A 138 17.14 -13.74 14.69
CA ALA A 138 16.60 -15.09 14.65
C ALA A 138 15.17 -15.11 14.07
N GLY A 139 14.33 -14.19 14.52
CA GLY A 139 12.97 -14.02 14.01
C GLY A 139 12.90 -13.59 12.54
N LYS A 140 13.89 -12.84 12.03
CA LYS A 140 14.01 -12.53 10.60
C LYS A 140 14.27 -13.77 9.76
N SER A 141 15.15 -14.66 10.21
CA SER A 141 15.40 -15.95 9.53
C SER A 141 14.13 -16.80 9.43
N GLU A 142 13.33 -16.85 10.50
CA GLU A 142 12.03 -17.54 10.50
C GLU A 142 11.00 -16.87 9.58
N ARG A 143 11.03 -15.55 9.44
CA ARG A 143 10.11 -14.76 8.61
C ARG A 143 10.67 -14.40 7.24
N TYR A 144 11.79 -14.96 6.86
CA TYR A 144 12.45 -14.66 5.58
C TYR A 144 11.52 -14.84 4.37
N GLY A 145 10.59 -15.80 4.46
CA GLY A 145 9.56 -16.02 3.44
C GLY A 145 8.69 -14.82 3.14
N GLU A 146 8.52 -13.88 4.09
CA GLU A 146 7.73 -12.65 3.87
C GLU A 146 8.32 -11.77 2.77
N LEU A 147 9.66 -11.81 2.58
CA LEU A 147 10.33 -11.03 1.53
C LEU A 147 9.93 -11.47 0.11
N SER A 148 9.52 -12.71 -0.06
CA SER A 148 9.15 -13.29 -1.35
C SER A 148 7.67 -13.66 -1.49
N TYR A 149 6.92 -13.67 -0.39
CA TYR A 149 5.52 -14.14 -0.38
C TYR A 149 4.62 -13.36 -1.35
N ALA A 150 4.83 -12.05 -1.46
CA ALA A 150 4.05 -11.21 -2.37
C ALA A 150 4.15 -11.65 -3.83
N GLN A 151 5.24 -12.33 -4.23
CA GLN A 151 5.41 -12.84 -5.60
C GLN A 151 4.29 -13.80 -6.03
N LEU A 152 3.70 -14.54 -5.09
CA LEU A 152 2.65 -15.50 -5.40
C LEU A 152 1.39 -14.86 -6.00
N TYR A 153 1.16 -13.58 -5.74
CA TYR A 153 -0.04 -12.88 -6.17
C TYR A 153 0.20 -11.50 -6.80
N GLN A 154 1.47 -11.03 -6.86
CA GLN A 154 1.80 -9.65 -7.27
C GLN A 154 1.30 -9.25 -8.67
N TYR A 155 1.01 -10.22 -9.54
CA TYR A 155 0.48 -9.97 -10.89
C TYR A 155 -1.04 -10.12 -10.98
N SER A 156 -1.71 -10.42 -9.87
CA SER A 156 -3.18 -10.56 -9.84
C SER A 156 -3.90 -9.21 -9.92
N GLU A 157 -3.23 -8.14 -9.52
CA GLU A 157 -3.75 -6.77 -9.47
C GLU A 157 -2.63 -5.75 -9.76
N GLN A 158 -2.98 -4.51 -10.02
CA GLN A 158 -2.02 -3.40 -10.05
C GLN A 158 -1.84 -2.85 -8.63
N TYR A 159 -0.68 -3.07 -8.03
CA TYR A 159 -0.49 -2.80 -6.62
C TYR A 159 0.20 -1.48 -6.28
N VAL A 160 -0.26 -0.86 -5.17
CA VAL A 160 0.50 0.10 -4.36
C VAL A 160 1.01 -0.62 -3.11
N LEU A 161 2.25 -0.38 -2.74
CA LEU A 161 2.89 -0.93 -1.53
C LEU A 161 2.68 0.05 -0.36
N PRO A 162 1.67 -0.17 0.52
CA PRO A 162 1.19 0.86 1.43
C PRO A 162 1.92 0.83 2.77
N LEU A 163 3.10 1.43 2.87
CA LEU A 163 3.70 1.76 4.16
C LEU A 163 3.07 3.05 4.72
N SER A 164 1.75 3.03 4.87
CA SER A 164 0.92 4.18 5.26
C SER A 164 0.56 4.13 6.75
N HIS A 165 -0.13 5.17 7.23
CA HIS A 165 -0.63 5.23 8.61
C HIS A 165 -1.53 4.04 8.97
N THR A 166 -2.24 3.45 8.01
CA THR A 166 -3.09 2.27 8.25
C THR A 166 -2.30 0.98 8.47
N ALA A 167 -1.07 0.91 7.95
CA ALA A 167 -0.17 -0.23 8.15
C ALA A 167 0.62 -0.12 9.45
N LEU A 168 0.83 1.09 9.97
CA LEU A 168 1.53 1.34 11.23
C LEU A 168 0.54 1.24 12.40
N SER A 169 0.76 0.33 13.33
CA SER A 169 -0.13 0.08 14.46
C SER A 169 0.04 1.15 15.56
N GLU A 170 -0.99 1.30 16.43
CA GLU A 170 -0.92 2.20 17.59
C GLU A 170 0.24 1.88 18.56
N ARG A 171 0.67 0.61 18.63
CA ARG A 171 1.78 0.19 19.49
C ARG A 171 3.16 0.49 18.90
N GLN A 172 3.26 0.53 17.57
CA GLN A 172 4.48 0.78 16.84
C GLN A 172 4.16 1.69 15.63
N PRO A 173 3.83 2.94 15.91
CA PRO A 173 3.26 3.85 14.91
C PRO A 173 4.29 4.43 13.93
N THR A 174 5.59 4.15 14.15
CA THR A 174 6.68 4.57 13.26
C THR A 174 7.59 3.38 12.91
N LEU A 175 8.27 3.46 11.77
CA LEU A 175 9.26 2.45 11.39
C LEU A 175 10.44 2.44 12.39
N MET A 176 10.90 3.60 12.83
CA MET A 176 11.94 3.72 13.86
C MET A 176 11.52 3.11 15.20
N GLY A 177 10.27 3.30 15.61
CA GLY A 177 9.71 2.70 16.83
C GLY A 177 9.66 1.19 16.75
N ARG A 178 9.33 0.64 15.58
CA ARG A 178 9.29 -0.81 15.31
C ARG A 178 10.67 -1.47 15.48
N LEU A 179 11.74 -0.75 15.17
CA LEU A 179 13.13 -1.18 15.33
C LEU A 179 13.70 -0.92 16.73
N GLY A 180 12.86 -0.61 17.72
CA GLY A 180 13.28 -0.25 19.07
C GLY A 180 14.17 -1.26 19.80
N TYR A 181 14.24 -2.49 19.33
CA TYR A 181 15.14 -3.53 19.83
C TYR A 181 16.61 -3.37 19.40
N LEU A 182 16.89 -2.53 18.38
CA LEU A 182 18.24 -2.26 17.87
C LEU A 182 18.82 -0.95 18.42
N PRO A 183 20.16 -0.82 18.50
CA PRO A 183 20.83 0.46 18.66
C PRO A 183 20.44 1.44 17.55
N PHE A 184 20.47 2.73 17.85
CA PHE A 184 19.94 3.77 16.96
C PHE A 184 20.57 3.75 15.55
N GLU A 185 21.90 3.65 15.45
CA GLU A 185 22.61 3.64 14.16
C GLU A 185 22.28 2.39 13.33
N GLU A 186 22.04 1.26 13.98
CA GLU A 186 21.62 0.02 13.31
C GLU A 186 20.19 0.14 12.76
N ARG A 187 19.30 0.89 13.46
CA ARG A 187 17.95 1.19 12.93
C ARG A 187 18.02 1.98 11.64
N ILE A 188 18.86 3.02 11.61
CA ILE A 188 19.07 3.85 10.41
C ILE A 188 19.61 2.99 9.25
N ALA A 189 20.63 2.17 9.52
CA ALA A 189 21.21 1.28 8.50
C ALA A 189 20.17 0.30 7.95
N LEU A 190 19.37 -0.31 8.83
CA LEU A 190 18.32 -1.24 8.43
C LEU A 190 17.19 -0.56 7.64
N LEU A 191 16.79 0.66 8.02
CA LEU A 191 15.78 1.43 7.26
C LEU A 191 16.27 1.80 5.87
N ARG A 192 17.57 2.13 5.71
CA ARG A 192 18.14 2.39 4.37
C ARG A 192 18.07 1.14 3.48
N ALA A 193 18.42 -0.03 4.02
CA ALA A 193 18.28 -1.30 3.30
C ALA A 193 16.80 -1.60 2.96
N PHE A 194 15.90 -1.36 3.90
CA PHE A 194 14.47 -1.56 3.73
C PHE A 194 13.86 -0.64 2.67
N PHE A 195 14.22 0.65 2.69
CA PHE A 195 13.76 1.59 1.65
C PHE A 195 14.29 1.22 0.27
N GLY A 196 15.54 0.76 0.18
CA GLY A 196 16.11 0.24 -1.07
C GLY A 196 15.32 -0.97 -1.58
N PHE A 197 15.00 -1.93 -0.71
CA PHE A 197 14.19 -3.09 -1.05
C PHE A 197 12.80 -2.69 -1.54
N VAL A 198 12.07 -1.85 -0.78
CA VAL A 198 10.72 -1.39 -1.15
C VAL A 198 10.74 -0.60 -2.47
N THR A 199 11.75 0.26 -2.67
CA THR A 199 11.91 1.03 -3.92
C THR A 199 12.10 0.10 -5.12
N ALA A 200 12.88 -0.96 -4.96
CA ALA A 200 13.16 -1.90 -6.04
C ALA A 200 12.07 -2.98 -6.22
N HIS A 201 11.23 -3.25 -5.22
CA HIS A 201 10.15 -4.25 -5.32
C HIS A 201 9.06 -3.80 -6.31
N PRO A 202 8.42 -4.70 -7.08
CA PRO A 202 7.31 -4.34 -7.96
C PRO A 202 6.12 -3.71 -7.23
N GLY A 203 5.47 -2.74 -7.88
CA GLY A 203 4.34 -1.98 -7.34
C GLY A 203 4.69 -0.53 -7.04
N LYS A 204 3.67 0.34 -6.96
CA LYS A 204 3.84 1.78 -6.68
C LYS A 204 4.10 2.01 -5.20
N LYS A 205 4.93 3.00 -4.88
CA LYS A 205 5.43 3.23 -3.53
C LYS A 205 4.53 4.21 -2.78
N LEU A 206 4.19 3.90 -1.53
CA LEU A 206 3.47 4.79 -0.63
C LEU A 206 4.13 4.73 0.75
N LEU A 207 4.82 5.80 1.12
CA LEU A 207 5.44 5.96 2.42
C LEU A 207 4.70 7.04 3.22
N PHE A 208 4.40 6.77 4.49
CA PHE A 208 3.77 7.76 5.36
C PHE A 208 4.75 8.88 5.72
N ALA A 209 4.25 10.12 5.72
CA ALA A 209 5.05 11.32 5.97
C ALA A 209 5.84 11.23 7.29
N GLY A 210 7.10 11.65 7.24
CA GLY A 210 8.04 11.63 8.36
C GLY A 210 8.85 10.33 8.48
N GLN A 211 8.42 9.24 7.83
CA GLN A 211 9.17 7.99 7.86
C GLN A 211 10.46 8.09 7.03
N GLU A 212 10.49 8.93 5.99
CA GLU A 212 11.62 9.17 5.09
C GLU A 212 12.84 9.77 5.79
N PHE A 213 12.63 10.44 6.93
CA PHE A 213 13.73 10.94 7.78
C PHE A 213 13.75 10.29 9.17
N GLY A 214 12.98 9.20 9.37
CA GLY A 214 13.05 8.39 10.59
C GLY A 214 12.37 9.04 11.80
N MET A 215 11.17 9.60 11.62
CA MET A 215 10.39 10.18 12.70
C MET A 215 10.19 9.18 13.84
N LEU A 216 10.39 9.62 15.09
CA LEU A 216 10.33 8.80 16.28
C LEU A 216 8.90 8.69 16.80
N GLU A 217 8.19 9.80 16.81
CA GLU A 217 6.80 9.89 17.23
C GLU A 217 5.84 9.91 16.03
N PRO A 218 4.63 9.34 16.15
CA PRO A 218 3.68 9.34 15.05
C PRO A 218 3.14 10.75 14.79
N LEU A 219 2.90 11.06 13.52
CA LEU A 219 2.17 12.27 13.16
C LEU A 219 0.74 12.22 13.72
N GLN A 220 0.42 13.13 14.61
CA GLN A 220 -0.92 13.28 15.18
C GLN A 220 -1.82 14.06 14.22
N LEU A 221 -3.13 13.77 14.24
CA LEU A 221 -4.10 14.55 13.47
C LEU A 221 -4.10 16.01 13.95
N GLY A 222 -3.84 16.94 13.03
CA GLY A 222 -3.67 18.37 13.33
C GLY A 222 -2.31 18.75 13.92
N GLY A 223 -1.39 17.78 14.06
CA GLY A 223 0.00 18.02 14.46
C GLY A 223 0.90 18.38 13.28
N GLU A 224 2.15 18.66 13.59
CA GLU A 224 3.21 18.97 12.64
C GLU A 224 4.28 17.89 12.64
N LEU A 225 5.00 17.77 11.52
CA LEU A 225 6.19 16.92 11.45
C LEU A 225 7.32 17.56 12.26
N ASP A 226 8.03 16.76 13.05
CA ASP A 226 9.18 17.24 13.80
C ASP A 226 10.44 17.34 12.91
N PHE A 227 10.53 18.42 12.17
CA PHE A 227 11.69 18.69 11.32
C PHE A 227 12.97 19.03 12.11
N SER A 228 12.91 19.22 13.44
CA SER A 228 14.11 19.42 14.26
C SER A 228 15.00 18.18 14.28
N LEU A 229 14.45 17.00 13.98
CA LEU A 229 15.22 15.77 13.81
C LEU A 229 16.29 15.90 12.70
N LEU A 230 16.03 16.73 11.70
CA LEU A 230 17.00 16.99 10.62
C LEU A 230 18.24 17.77 11.07
N ASP A 231 18.28 18.31 12.29
CA ASP A 231 19.49 18.85 12.89
C ASP A 231 20.52 17.75 13.21
N PHE A 232 20.08 16.50 13.31
CA PHE A 232 20.95 15.35 13.57
C PHE A 232 21.40 14.69 12.27
N PRO A 233 22.72 14.36 12.15
CA PRO A 233 23.30 13.79 10.91
C PRO A 233 22.59 12.53 10.42
N SER A 234 22.28 11.57 11.29
CA SER A 234 21.68 10.28 10.91
C SER A 234 20.30 10.43 10.27
N HIS A 235 19.47 11.36 10.74
CA HIS A 235 18.18 11.68 10.16
C HIS A 235 18.31 12.35 8.78
N ARG A 236 19.27 13.29 8.63
CA ARG A 236 19.57 13.90 7.32
C ARG A 236 20.09 12.87 6.30
N GLU A 237 20.94 11.95 6.73
CA GLU A 237 21.45 10.89 5.87
C GLU A 237 20.35 9.92 5.42
N LEU A 238 19.38 9.62 6.30
CA LEU A 238 18.22 8.81 5.94
C LEU A 238 17.32 9.53 4.94
N GLN A 239 17.06 10.82 5.14
CA GLN A 239 16.30 11.65 4.19
C GLN A 239 17.03 11.72 2.83
N ALA A 240 18.32 12.00 2.83
CA ALA A 240 19.12 12.03 1.60
C ALA A 240 19.12 10.67 0.87
N CYS A 241 19.11 9.56 1.61
CA CYS A 241 18.95 8.23 1.04
C CYS A 241 17.58 8.06 0.37
N SER A 242 16.51 8.50 1.02
CA SER A 242 15.14 8.46 0.46
C SER A 242 15.01 9.32 -0.79
N GLU A 243 15.61 10.52 -0.79
CA GLU A 243 15.68 11.40 -1.95
C GLU A 243 16.43 10.76 -3.12
N ALA A 244 17.61 10.18 -2.84
CA ALA A 244 18.41 9.48 -3.85
C ALA A 244 17.66 8.25 -4.43
N LEU A 245 16.95 7.48 -3.60
CA LEU A 245 16.13 6.35 -4.05
C LEU A 245 14.96 6.80 -4.93
N ASN A 246 14.32 7.92 -4.62
CA ASN A 246 13.24 8.48 -5.45
C ASN A 246 13.78 8.96 -6.81
N ALA A 247 14.92 9.64 -6.84
CA ALA A 247 15.58 10.05 -8.08
C ALA A 247 15.96 8.82 -8.92
N PHE A 248 16.60 7.83 -8.30
CA PHE A 248 16.97 6.57 -8.92
C PHE A 248 15.76 5.82 -9.50
N TYR A 249 14.64 5.79 -8.76
CA TYR A 249 13.40 5.17 -9.25
C TYR A 249 12.90 5.84 -10.54
N LEU A 250 12.93 7.16 -10.62
CA LEU A 250 12.47 7.90 -11.80
C LEU A 250 13.41 7.76 -12.99
N GLU A 251 14.72 7.60 -12.76
CA GLU A 251 15.75 7.47 -13.80
C GLU A 251 15.81 6.06 -14.40
N HIS A 252 15.32 5.03 -13.68
CA HIS A 252 15.46 3.63 -14.07
C HIS A 252 14.12 2.96 -14.41
N PRO A 253 13.76 2.87 -15.70
CA PRO A 253 12.53 2.22 -16.18
C PRO A 253 12.33 0.80 -15.66
N ALA A 254 13.39 0.03 -15.42
CA ALA A 254 13.30 -1.31 -14.85
C ALA A 254 12.57 -1.37 -13.50
N LEU A 255 12.48 -0.25 -12.76
CA LEU A 255 11.81 -0.19 -11.47
C LEU A 255 10.30 0.01 -11.54
N TYR A 256 9.75 0.38 -12.72
CA TYR A 256 8.32 0.68 -12.84
C TYR A 256 7.63 0.18 -14.12
N GLU A 257 8.34 0.01 -15.25
CA GLU A 257 7.71 -0.42 -16.52
C GLU A 257 7.20 -1.86 -16.45
N GLY A 258 7.96 -2.75 -15.82
CA GLY A 258 7.64 -4.16 -15.70
C GLY A 258 6.83 -4.55 -14.45
N ASP A 259 6.20 -3.60 -13.73
CA ASP A 259 5.50 -3.90 -12.46
C ASP A 259 4.33 -4.88 -12.63
N GLY A 260 3.64 -4.83 -13.77
CA GLY A 260 2.52 -5.73 -14.09
C GLY A 260 2.90 -6.94 -14.96
N ASP A 261 4.19 -7.12 -15.29
CA ASP A 261 4.67 -8.18 -16.17
C ASP A 261 5.49 -9.22 -15.40
N THR A 262 5.20 -10.49 -15.63
CA THR A 262 5.94 -11.62 -15.03
C THR A 262 7.42 -11.64 -15.41
N GLU A 263 7.77 -11.09 -16.57
CA GLU A 263 9.16 -10.97 -17.01
C GLU A 263 9.92 -9.79 -16.35
N GLY A 264 9.20 -8.82 -15.79
CA GLY A 264 9.75 -7.60 -15.18
C GLY A 264 10.45 -7.83 -13.84
N PHE A 265 10.24 -9.00 -13.21
CA PHE A 265 10.81 -9.31 -11.90
C PHE A 265 11.15 -10.79 -11.77
N THR A 266 12.34 -11.10 -11.25
CA THR A 266 12.76 -12.49 -11.00
C THR A 266 13.65 -12.57 -9.79
N PHE A 267 13.29 -13.37 -8.78
CA PHE A 267 14.23 -13.72 -7.72
C PHE A 267 15.37 -14.58 -8.27
N LEU A 268 16.60 -14.18 -7.99
CA LEU A 268 17.80 -14.99 -8.23
C LEU A 268 18.16 -15.80 -6.98
N ASN A 269 18.02 -15.17 -5.81
CA ASN A 269 18.24 -15.82 -4.54
C ASN A 269 17.21 -15.35 -3.51
N CYS A 270 16.35 -16.26 -3.08
CA CYS A 270 15.38 -16.09 -2.00
C CYS A 270 15.47 -17.23 -0.97
N HIS A 271 16.66 -17.84 -0.82
CA HIS A 271 16.89 -18.98 0.07
C HIS A 271 17.97 -18.73 1.13
N SER A 272 18.58 -17.53 1.13
CA SER A 272 19.62 -17.14 2.09
C SER A 272 19.01 -16.61 3.40
N TYR A 273 18.17 -17.44 4.02
CA TYR A 273 17.45 -17.08 5.25
C TYR A 273 18.38 -16.96 6.48
N GLU A 274 19.50 -17.69 6.51
CA GLU A 274 20.48 -17.57 7.58
C GLU A 274 21.27 -16.26 7.49
N GLU A 275 21.60 -15.84 6.27
CA GLU A 275 22.31 -14.60 6.01
C GLU A 275 21.40 -13.37 5.95
N ASN A 276 20.09 -13.54 5.85
CA ASN A 276 19.10 -12.49 5.63
C ASN A 276 19.44 -11.61 4.40
N VAL A 277 19.87 -12.27 3.30
CA VAL A 277 20.19 -11.62 2.02
C VAL A 277 19.19 -12.07 0.96
N VAL A 278 18.66 -11.11 0.20
CA VAL A 278 17.77 -11.37 -0.93
C VAL A 278 18.35 -10.74 -2.19
N VAL A 279 18.24 -11.46 -3.32
CA VAL A 279 18.74 -11.00 -4.62
C VAL A 279 17.70 -11.24 -5.69
N PHE A 280 17.42 -10.20 -6.49
CA PHE A 280 16.48 -10.28 -7.59
C PHE A 280 16.87 -9.37 -8.75
N LEU A 281 16.27 -9.63 -9.91
CA LEU A 281 16.35 -8.81 -11.11
C LEU A 281 15.08 -7.99 -11.31
N ARG A 282 15.26 -6.75 -11.71
CA ARG A 282 14.23 -5.90 -12.31
C ARG A 282 14.58 -5.68 -13.78
N ARG A 283 13.58 -5.80 -14.65
CA ARG A 283 13.78 -5.70 -16.09
C ARG A 283 12.84 -4.71 -16.73
N ALA A 284 13.37 -3.97 -17.70
CA ALA A 284 12.63 -3.20 -18.67
C ALA A 284 13.19 -3.50 -20.07
N THR A 285 12.54 -2.97 -21.09
CA THR A 285 13.04 -3.11 -22.47
C THR A 285 14.44 -2.52 -22.66
N SER A 286 14.77 -1.46 -21.89
CA SER A 286 16.00 -0.68 -22.04
C SER A 286 17.13 -1.11 -21.11
N GLU A 287 16.84 -1.80 -20.02
CA GLU A 287 17.83 -2.11 -18.96
C GLU A 287 17.41 -3.29 -18.09
N ASP A 288 18.40 -3.91 -17.47
CA ASP A 288 18.26 -4.87 -16.37
C ASP A 288 18.98 -4.33 -15.13
N LEU A 289 18.34 -4.40 -13.97
CA LEU A 289 18.91 -4.03 -12.68
C LEU A 289 19.03 -5.26 -11.78
N LEU A 290 20.24 -5.54 -11.30
CA LEU A 290 20.47 -6.52 -10.24
C LEU A 290 20.36 -5.82 -8.88
N VAL A 291 19.44 -6.30 -8.07
CA VAL A 291 19.21 -5.79 -6.72
C VAL A 291 19.63 -6.85 -5.71
N ALA A 292 20.57 -6.48 -4.82
CA ALA A 292 20.99 -7.31 -3.69
C ALA A 292 20.80 -6.52 -2.39
N VAL A 293 20.04 -7.07 -1.46
CA VAL A 293 19.75 -6.42 -0.17
C VAL A 293 20.19 -7.34 0.96
N ASN A 294 21.00 -6.80 1.84
CA ASN A 294 21.43 -7.46 3.07
C ASN A 294 20.72 -6.83 4.27
N PHE A 295 19.85 -7.61 4.92
CA PHE A 295 19.10 -7.19 6.10
C PHE A 295 19.76 -7.61 7.43
N SER A 296 20.92 -8.30 7.36
CA SER A 296 21.67 -8.66 8.55
C SER A 296 22.68 -7.59 8.95
N GLY A 297 23.16 -7.65 10.18
CA GLY A 297 24.31 -6.84 10.64
C GLY A 297 25.68 -7.37 10.17
N THR A 298 25.70 -8.48 9.42
CA THR A 298 26.94 -9.16 9.01
C THR A 298 27.40 -8.69 7.63
N SER A 299 28.69 -8.46 7.47
CA SER A 299 29.29 -8.15 6.17
C SER A 299 29.68 -9.42 5.42
N TYR A 300 29.24 -9.53 4.17
CA TYR A 300 29.56 -10.66 3.27
C TYR A 300 30.41 -10.16 2.09
N PRO A 301 31.75 -10.07 2.24
CA PRO A 301 32.63 -9.55 1.19
C PRO A 301 32.71 -10.44 -0.05
N ARG A 302 32.25 -11.68 0.06
CA ARG A 302 32.06 -12.63 -1.04
C ARG A 302 30.74 -13.36 -0.80
N PHE A 303 29.74 -13.02 -1.61
CA PHE A 303 28.41 -13.66 -1.57
C PHE A 303 28.11 -14.29 -2.93
N ASN A 304 27.72 -15.57 -2.92
CA ASN A 304 27.30 -16.26 -4.14
C ASN A 304 25.85 -15.90 -4.42
N LEU A 305 25.58 -15.46 -5.64
CA LEU A 305 24.23 -15.06 -6.07
C LEU A 305 23.37 -16.26 -6.53
N GLY A 306 23.97 -17.42 -6.70
CA GLY A 306 23.31 -18.64 -7.19
C GLY A 306 23.78 -19.00 -8.60
#